data_ff62beedc59db4f33801b8e45db168ff
#
_entry.id   ff62beedc59db4f33801b8e45db168ff
#
_cell.length_a   1.000
_cell.length_b   1.000
_cell.length_c   1.000
_cell.angle_alpha   90.00
_cell.angle_beta   90.00
_cell.angle_gamma   90.00
#
_symmetry.space_group_name_H-M   'P 1'
#
loop_
_entity.id
_entity.type
_entity.pdbx_description
1 polymer ?
#
loop_
_entity_poly.entity_id
_entity_poly.type
_entity_poly.pdbx_seq_one_letter_code
_entity_poly.pdbx_strand_id
1 'polypeptide(L)'
;AGLLLTLLLRWLAPGRPGPEMQDGARNLLARHALADLATCPVAALGASAGLGPTRARRLLAALELGRRATRPIAVCGLLVRRPEDLAAVLRDEFRGLDRERFIALYLDARHRVRALETVSTGSLNASLVHPREVFKPAIALSAAAVIVAHNHPSGDPRPSGDDLELTGRLDRCG
;
A
#
# COMPACT_ATOMS: atom_id res chain seq x y z
N ALA A 1 14.77 -0.54 -16.07
CA ALA A 1 14.25 0.49 -15.13
C ALA A 1 14.64 1.90 -15.58
N GLY A 2 15.91 2.20 -15.87
CA GLY A 2 16.38 3.57 -16.22
C GLY A 2 15.69 4.15 -17.46
N LEU A 3 15.50 3.38 -18.50
CA LEU A 3 14.85 3.83 -19.75
C LEU A 3 13.38 4.20 -19.50
N LEU A 4 12.66 3.41 -18.73
CA LEU A 4 11.25 3.65 -18.39
C LEU A 4 11.07 4.92 -17.56
N LEU A 5 11.92 5.15 -16.56
CA LEU A 5 11.87 6.37 -15.76
C LEU A 5 12.23 7.61 -16.60
N THR A 6 13.21 7.51 -17.48
CA THR A 6 13.55 8.59 -18.41
C THR A 6 12.40 8.92 -19.36
N LEU A 7 11.70 7.91 -19.89
CA LEU A 7 10.53 8.09 -20.74
C LEU A 7 9.37 8.72 -19.97
N LEU A 8 9.13 8.28 -18.73
CA LEU A 8 8.10 8.83 -17.85
C LEU A 8 8.37 10.31 -17.54
N LEU A 9 9.59 10.64 -17.15
CA LEU A 9 10.00 12.03 -16.90
C LEU A 9 9.92 12.90 -18.15
N ARG A 10 10.23 12.34 -19.33
CA ARG A 10 10.06 12.99 -20.61
C ARG A 10 8.61 13.33 -20.92
N TRP A 11 7.69 12.40 -20.66
CA TRP A 11 6.26 12.60 -20.91
C TRP A 11 5.62 13.60 -19.94
N LEU A 12 6.14 13.67 -18.70
CA LEU A 12 5.67 14.59 -17.66
C LEU A 12 6.20 16.04 -17.83
N ALA A 13 7.11 16.29 -18.78
CA ALA A 13 7.69 17.60 -19.02
C ALA A 13 7.25 18.18 -20.37
N PRO A 14 6.64 19.37 -20.43
CA PRO A 14 6.48 20.08 -21.68
C PRO A 14 7.87 20.54 -22.16
N GLY A 15 8.32 20.01 -23.32
CA GLY A 15 9.59 20.33 -23.93
C GLY A 15 10.57 19.15 -24.09
N ARG A 16 11.65 19.36 -24.86
CA ARG A 16 12.72 18.36 -25.00
C ARG A 16 13.45 18.19 -23.66
N PRO A 17 13.65 16.95 -23.18
CA PRO A 17 14.42 16.72 -21.97
C PRO A 17 15.88 17.13 -22.19
N GLY A 18 16.36 18.08 -21.41
CA GLY A 18 17.78 18.39 -21.36
C GLY A 18 18.61 17.24 -20.75
N PRO A 19 19.93 17.25 -20.95
CA PRO A 19 20.84 16.25 -20.37
C PRO A 19 20.69 16.16 -18.84
N GLU A 20 20.43 17.26 -18.16
CA GLU A 20 20.20 17.33 -16.71
C GLU A 20 19.05 16.42 -16.22
N MET A 21 18.03 16.22 -17.04
CA MET A 21 16.89 15.35 -16.65
C MET A 21 17.24 13.88 -16.75
N GLN A 22 18.12 13.49 -17.68
CA GLN A 22 18.61 12.12 -17.79
C GLN A 22 19.53 11.77 -16.63
N ASP A 23 20.38 12.71 -16.24
CA ASP A 23 21.28 12.54 -15.10
C ASP A 23 20.51 12.53 -13.78
N GLY A 24 19.47 13.36 -13.64
CA GLY A 24 18.55 13.31 -12.51
C GLY A 24 17.85 11.97 -12.38
N ALA A 25 17.36 11.38 -13.48
CA ALA A 25 16.74 10.06 -13.48
C ALA A 25 17.73 8.95 -13.09
N ARG A 26 18.96 8.99 -13.59
CA ARG A 26 20.03 8.05 -13.21
C ARG A 26 20.38 8.16 -11.74
N ASN A 27 20.53 9.37 -11.23
CA ASN A 27 20.85 9.64 -9.83
C ASN A 27 19.75 9.16 -8.89
N LEU A 28 18.48 9.32 -9.25
CA LEU A 28 17.35 8.77 -8.48
C LEU A 28 17.42 7.25 -8.39
N LEU A 29 17.62 6.58 -9.53
CA LEU A 29 17.69 5.11 -9.57
C LEU A 29 18.96 4.53 -8.96
N ALA A 30 20.03 5.31 -8.89
CA ALA A 30 21.25 4.88 -8.20
C ALA A 30 21.11 4.93 -6.67
N ARG A 31 20.22 5.80 -6.16
CA ARG A 31 20.02 6.02 -4.71
C ARG A 31 18.81 5.32 -4.14
N HIS A 32 17.80 5.02 -4.96
CA HIS A 32 16.52 4.47 -4.52
C HIS A 32 16.09 3.31 -5.42
N ALA A 33 15.60 2.23 -4.83
CA ALA A 33 14.86 1.25 -5.59
C ALA A 33 13.56 1.88 -6.13
N LEU A 34 13.06 1.43 -7.27
CA LEU A 34 11.86 2.00 -7.92
C LEU A 34 10.63 1.93 -7.00
N ALA A 35 10.56 0.89 -6.16
CA ALA A 35 9.49 0.73 -5.18
C ALA A 35 9.52 1.80 -4.08
N ASP A 36 10.73 2.21 -3.65
CA ASP A 36 10.93 3.19 -2.58
C ASP A 36 10.65 4.63 -3.07
N LEU A 37 10.79 4.88 -4.37
CA LEU A 37 10.47 6.19 -4.96
C LEU A 37 9.00 6.56 -4.78
N ALA A 38 8.09 5.58 -4.74
CA ALA A 38 6.66 5.83 -4.57
C ALA A 38 6.30 6.39 -3.18
N THR A 39 7.14 6.16 -2.19
CA THR A 39 6.96 6.62 -0.79
C THR A 39 7.84 7.82 -0.43
N CYS A 40 8.68 8.28 -1.39
CA CYS A 40 9.62 9.36 -1.15
C CYS A 40 8.89 10.72 -0.98
N PRO A 41 9.25 11.55 0.00
CA PRO A 41 8.70 12.90 0.12
C PRO A 41 8.97 13.74 -1.14
N VAL A 42 7.98 14.55 -1.56
CA VAL A 42 8.09 15.44 -2.74
C VAL A 42 9.36 16.30 -2.70
N ALA A 43 9.70 16.82 -1.52
CA ALA A 43 10.88 17.66 -1.32
C ALA A 43 12.20 16.90 -1.57
N ALA A 44 12.28 15.63 -1.13
CA ALA A 44 13.45 14.80 -1.33
C ALA A 44 13.64 14.43 -2.81
N LEU A 45 12.56 14.11 -3.52
CA LEU A 45 12.59 13.89 -4.98
C LEU A 45 12.99 15.14 -5.74
N GLY A 46 12.49 16.31 -5.32
CA GLY A 46 12.85 17.60 -5.92
C GLY A 46 14.34 17.89 -5.82
N ALA A 47 14.91 17.70 -4.65
CA ALA A 47 16.33 17.96 -4.37
C ALA A 47 17.27 16.94 -5.07
N SER A 48 16.88 15.66 -5.11
CA SER A 48 17.75 14.59 -5.65
C SER A 48 17.84 14.55 -7.17
N ALA A 49 16.82 15.07 -7.88
CA ALA A 49 16.70 14.93 -9.33
C ALA A 49 16.64 16.27 -10.08
N GLY A 50 16.79 17.41 -9.40
CA GLY A 50 16.54 18.72 -10.01
C GLY A 50 15.10 18.88 -10.52
N LEU A 51 14.18 18.08 -10.00
CA LEU A 51 12.76 18.12 -10.34
C LEU A 51 12.09 19.23 -9.52
N GLY A 52 11.49 20.21 -10.18
CA GLY A 52 10.62 21.16 -9.50
C GLY A 52 9.43 20.42 -8.82
N PRO A 53 8.78 21.04 -7.82
CA PRO A 53 7.75 20.38 -7.01
C PRO A 53 6.58 19.83 -7.84
N THR A 54 6.22 20.50 -8.92
CA THR A 54 5.16 20.05 -9.84
C THR A 54 5.51 18.73 -10.53
N ARG A 55 6.76 18.59 -11.01
CA ARG A 55 7.22 17.36 -11.67
C ARG A 55 7.39 16.22 -10.68
N ALA A 56 7.88 16.51 -9.49
CA ALA A 56 7.97 15.52 -8.41
C ALA A 56 6.59 14.96 -8.04
N ARG A 57 5.57 15.82 -7.89
CA ARG A 57 4.18 15.37 -7.64
C ARG A 57 3.61 14.53 -8.78
N ARG A 58 3.85 14.90 -10.04
CA ARG A 58 3.41 14.12 -11.20
C ARG A 58 4.09 12.75 -11.26
N LEU A 59 5.38 12.69 -10.96
CA LEU A 59 6.11 11.41 -10.86
C LEU A 59 5.51 10.51 -9.78
N LEU A 60 5.29 11.04 -8.59
CA LEU A 60 4.66 10.29 -7.50
C LEU A 60 3.25 9.82 -7.88
N ALA A 61 2.44 10.67 -8.49
CA ALA A 61 1.11 10.29 -8.95
C ALA A 61 1.17 9.16 -10.00
N ALA A 62 2.12 9.21 -10.94
CA ALA A 62 2.29 8.16 -11.95
C ALA A 62 2.77 6.84 -11.32
N LEU A 63 3.69 6.89 -10.36
CA LEU A 63 4.16 5.72 -9.62
C LEU A 63 3.02 5.10 -8.80
N GLU A 64 2.22 5.92 -8.14
CA GLU A 64 1.07 5.46 -7.35
C GLU A 64 -0.03 4.88 -8.26
N LEU A 65 -0.31 5.50 -9.41
CA LEU A 65 -1.22 4.92 -10.42
C LEU A 65 -0.69 3.59 -10.93
N GLY A 66 0.62 3.50 -11.24
CA GLY A 66 1.27 2.24 -11.63
C GLY A 66 1.14 1.18 -10.52
N ARG A 67 1.41 1.54 -9.28
CA ARG A 67 1.25 0.66 -8.12
C ARG A 67 -0.20 0.17 -7.97
N ARG A 68 -1.18 1.04 -8.17
CA ARG A 68 -2.60 0.65 -8.14
C ARG A 68 -3.00 -0.20 -9.33
N ALA A 69 -2.50 0.10 -10.52
CA ALA A 69 -2.78 -0.64 -11.74
C ALA A 69 -2.11 -2.02 -11.76
N THR A 70 -0.93 -2.13 -11.15
CA THR A 70 -0.19 -3.38 -10.98
C THR A 70 -0.48 -4.05 -9.63
N ARG A 71 -1.27 -3.40 -8.76
CA ARG A 71 -1.85 -4.06 -7.60
C ARG A 71 -2.56 -5.30 -8.12
N PRO A 72 -2.09 -6.48 -7.78
CA PRO A 72 -2.73 -7.63 -8.34
C PRO A 72 -4.18 -7.61 -7.89
N ILE A 73 -5.09 -7.60 -8.85
CA ILE A 73 -6.30 -8.41 -8.78
C ILE A 73 -5.97 -9.83 -8.27
N ALA A 74 -4.71 -10.19 -8.21
CA ALA A 74 -4.12 -11.41 -7.67
C ALA A 74 -4.49 -11.76 -6.22
N VAL A 75 -5.00 -10.81 -5.43
CA VAL A 75 -5.60 -11.13 -4.14
C VAL A 75 -7.00 -11.70 -4.31
N CYS A 76 -7.78 -11.19 -5.29
CA CYS A 76 -9.10 -11.72 -5.59
C CYS A 76 -8.97 -13.11 -6.21
N GLY A 77 -9.64 -14.07 -5.60
CA GLY A 77 -9.60 -15.48 -6.00
C GLY A 77 -8.49 -16.29 -5.31
N LEU A 78 -7.57 -15.67 -4.58
CA LEU A 78 -6.57 -16.37 -3.77
C LEU A 78 -7.28 -17.28 -2.76
N LEU A 79 -6.92 -18.57 -2.77
CA LEU A 79 -7.42 -19.53 -1.80
C LEU A 79 -6.57 -19.45 -0.52
N VAL A 80 -7.21 -19.15 0.59
CA VAL A 80 -6.57 -19.03 1.90
C VAL A 80 -6.93 -20.25 2.74
N ARG A 81 -5.95 -21.10 3.01
CA ARG A 81 -6.09 -22.29 3.89
C ARG A 81 -5.31 -22.13 5.19
N ARG A 82 -4.29 -21.29 5.17
CA ARG A 82 -3.37 -21.05 6.29
C ARG A 82 -2.80 -19.63 6.21
N PRO A 83 -2.31 -19.08 7.31
CA PRO A 83 -1.77 -17.70 7.34
C PRO A 83 -0.68 -17.42 6.30
N GLU A 84 0.15 -18.42 5.99
CA GLU A 84 1.27 -18.28 5.03
C GLU A 84 0.79 -17.96 3.62
N ASP A 85 -0.41 -18.37 3.24
CA ASP A 85 -0.99 -18.10 1.93
C ASP A 85 -1.20 -16.60 1.69
N LEU A 86 -1.38 -15.82 2.78
CA LEU A 86 -1.50 -14.36 2.76
C LEU A 86 -0.18 -13.63 2.95
N ALA A 87 0.86 -14.30 3.44
CA ALA A 87 2.08 -13.63 3.87
C ALA A 87 2.76 -12.81 2.76
N ALA A 88 2.74 -13.27 1.51
CA ALA A 88 3.30 -12.53 0.37
C ALA A 88 2.49 -11.26 0.07
N VAL A 89 1.16 -11.42 0.03
CA VAL A 89 0.23 -10.31 -0.23
C VAL A 89 0.34 -9.24 0.86
N LEU A 90 0.33 -9.66 2.13
CA LEU A 90 0.41 -8.76 3.27
C LEU A 90 1.74 -8.02 3.33
N ARG A 91 2.85 -8.69 3.01
CA ARG A 91 4.16 -8.03 2.91
C ARG A 91 4.19 -6.93 1.86
N ASP A 92 3.57 -7.15 0.71
CA ASP A 92 3.52 -6.14 -0.35
C ASP A 92 2.58 -4.98 0.02
N GLU A 93 1.45 -5.27 0.69
CA GLU A 93 0.51 -4.25 1.16
C GLU A 93 1.11 -3.34 2.25
N PHE A 94 1.96 -3.89 3.11
CA PHE A 94 2.55 -3.16 4.24
C PHE A 94 3.97 -2.63 3.96
N ARG A 95 4.53 -2.92 2.79
CA ARG A 95 5.90 -2.52 2.45
C ARG A 95 6.07 -1.01 2.45
N GLY A 96 7.07 -0.54 3.20
CA GLY A 96 7.48 0.87 3.22
C GLY A 96 6.47 1.81 3.87
N LEU A 97 5.53 1.30 4.66
CA LEU A 97 4.60 2.13 5.41
C LEU A 97 5.28 2.67 6.67
N ASP A 98 5.21 3.98 6.84
CA ASP A 98 5.66 4.72 8.02
C ASP A 98 4.56 4.85 9.09
N ARG A 99 3.35 4.37 8.78
CA ARG A 99 2.17 4.41 9.66
C ARG A 99 1.50 3.04 9.71
N GLU A 100 0.80 2.80 10.78
CA GLU A 100 -0.06 1.65 10.93
C GLU A 100 -1.19 1.69 9.90
N ARG A 101 -1.44 0.57 9.25
CA ARG A 101 -2.58 0.37 8.36
C ARG A 101 -3.32 -0.89 8.78
N PHE A 102 -4.60 -0.76 9.03
CA PHE A 102 -5.50 -1.86 9.31
C PHE A 102 -6.28 -2.21 8.04
N ILE A 103 -6.20 -3.45 7.62
CA ILE A 103 -6.88 -3.97 6.43
C ILE A 103 -7.80 -5.12 6.79
N ALA A 104 -8.85 -5.30 6.00
CA ALA A 104 -9.75 -6.43 6.04
C ALA A 104 -9.76 -7.16 4.70
N LEU A 105 -9.67 -8.49 4.74
CA LEU A 105 -9.83 -9.39 3.61
C LEU A 105 -11.17 -10.11 3.76
N TYR A 106 -11.98 -10.07 2.73
CA TYR A 106 -13.31 -10.68 2.70
C TYR A 106 -13.25 -11.96 1.88
N LEU A 107 -13.69 -13.07 2.46
CA LEU A 107 -13.59 -14.40 1.85
C LEU A 107 -14.98 -14.95 1.54
N ASP A 108 -15.08 -15.72 0.45
CA ASP A 108 -16.25 -16.53 0.17
C ASP A 108 -16.29 -17.83 1.00
N ALA A 109 -17.38 -18.59 0.87
CA ALA A 109 -17.55 -19.88 1.56
C ALA A 109 -16.53 -20.97 1.14
N ARG A 110 -15.73 -20.72 0.10
CA ARG A 110 -14.64 -21.58 -0.33
C ARG A 110 -13.28 -21.07 0.09
N HIS A 111 -13.26 -20.11 1.02
CA HIS A 111 -12.06 -19.43 1.52
C HIS A 111 -11.26 -18.68 0.43
N ARG A 112 -11.92 -18.21 -0.64
CA ARG A 112 -11.27 -17.37 -1.64
C ARG A 112 -11.49 -15.91 -1.31
N VAL A 113 -10.42 -15.15 -1.43
CA VAL A 113 -10.48 -13.69 -1.22
C VAL A 113 -11.34 -13.06 -2.31
N ARG A 114 -12.37 -12.34 -1.91
CA ARG A 114 -13.25 -11.54 -2.78
C ARG A 114 -12.78 -10.10 -2.90
N ALA A 115 -12.31 -9.54 -1.78
CA ALA A 115 -11.79 -8.17 -1.73
C ALA A 115 -10.78 -8.02 -0.59
N LEU A 116 -9.92 -7.00 -0.72
CA LEU A 116 -9.05 -6.48 0.32
C LEU A 116 -9.32 -4.97 0.43
N GLU A 117 -9.64 -4.49 1.61
CA GLU A 117 -9.92 -3.07 1.85
C GLU A 117 -9.09 -2.53 3.02
N THR A 118 -8.65 -1.29 2.88
CA THR A 118 -8.05 -0.55 3.99
C THR A 118 -9.17 0.05 4.83
N VAL A 119 -9.26 -0.36 6.08
CA VAL A 119 -10.26 0.10 7.03
C VAL A 119 -9.78 1.36 7.77
N SER A 120 -8.49 1.41 8.13
CA SER A 120 -7.90 2.55 8.83
C SER A 120 -6.43 2.74 8.45
N THR A 121 -5.96 3.98 8.52
CA THR A 121 -4.55 4.36 8.38
C THR A 121 -4.22 5.42 9.42
N GLY A 122 -3.15 5.20 10.19
CA GLY A 122 -2.71 6.07 11.30
C GLY A 122 -2.44 5.24 12.55
N SER A 123 -2.39 5.86 13.72
CA SER A 123 -2.28 5.11 14.98
C SER A 123 -3.52 4.24 15.19
N LEU A 124 -3.32 2.96 15.44
CA LEU A 124 -4.39 2.05 15.81
C LEU A 124 -4.73 2.25 17.29
N ASN A 125 -5.56 3.25 17.57
CA ASN A 125 -6.30 3.21 18.82
C ASN A 125 -7.54 2.32 18.60
N ALA A 126 -7.82 1.40 19.50
CA ALA A 126 -9.00 0.53 19.44
C ALA A 126 -10.33 1.31 19.26
N SER A 127 -10.34 2.62 19.55
CA SER A 127 -11.45 3.53 19.31
C SER A 127 -11.63 3.95 17.85
N LEU A 128 -10.60 3.84 16.99
CA LEU A 128 -10.63 4.33 15.60
C LEU A 128 -11.18 3.29 14.61
N VAL A 129 -11.04 2.00 14.90
CA VAL A 129 -11.59 0.92 14.08
C VAL A 129 -12.94 0.49 14.65
N HIS A 130 -14.02 0.99 14.07
CA HIS A 130 -15.35 0.57 14.48
C HIS A 130 -15.75 -0.73 13.76
N PRO A 131 -16.32 -1.75 14.43
CA PRO A 131 -16.76 -3.00 13.80
C PRO A 131 -17.64 -2.78 12.56
N ARG A 132 -18.48 -1.75 12.56
CA ARG A 132 -19.31 -1.38 11.41
C ARG A 132 -18.47 -1.17 10.13
N GLU A 133 -17.29 -0.57 10.23
CA GLU A 133 -16.44 -0.30 9.05
C GLU A 133 -15.84 -1.60 8.49
N VAL A 134 -15.66 -2.62 9.32
CA VAL A 134 -15.22 -3.95 8.93
C VAL A 134 -16.38 -4.78 8.36
N PHE A 135 -17.54 -4.78 9.03
CA PHE A 135 -18.63 -5.71 8.66
C PHE A 135 -19.59 -5.16 7.61
N LYS A 136 -19.71 -3.83 7.43
CA LYS A 136 -20.52 -3.26 6.35
C LYS A 136 -20.08 -3.74 4.96
N PRO A 137 -18.78 -3.68 4.58
CA PRO A 137 -18.32 -4.27 3.32
C PRO A 137 -18.49 -5.79 3.28
N ALA A 138 -18.29 -6.50 4.40
CA ALA A 138 -18.49 -7.94 4.47
C ALA A 138 -19.92 -8.35 4.04
N ILE A 139 -20.92 -7.64 4.56
CA ILE A 139 -22.33 -7.87 4.21
C ILE A 139 -22.57 -7.54 2.73
N ALA A 140 -22.10 -6.38 2.25
CA ALA A 140 -22.27 -5.95 0.87
C ALA A 140 -21.63 -6.92 -0.13
N LEU A 141 -20.51 -7.53 0.24
CA LEU A 141 -19.80 -8.53 -0.57
C LEU A 141 -20.35 -9.95 -0.36
N SER A 142 -21.32 -10.17 0.52
CA SER A 142 -21.78 -11.50 0.92
C SER A 142 -20.61 -12.40 1.31
N ALA A 143 -19.69 -11.85 2.12
CA ALA A 143 -18.53 -12.58 2.61
C ALA A 143 -18.94 -13.62 3.65
N ALA A 144 -18.34 -14.81 3.59
CA ALA A 144 -18.55 -15.88 4.56
C ALA A 144 -17.55 -15.80 5.74
N ALA A 145 -16.41 -15.13 5.54
CA ALA A 145 -15.41 -14.89 6.57
C ALA A 145 -14.66 -13.59 6.32
N VAL A 146 -14.09 -13.03 7.39
CA VAL A 146 -13.23 -11.84 7.35
C VAL A 146 -11.91 -12.17 8.03
N ILE A 147 -10.80 -11.81 7.39
CA ILE A 147 -9.47 -11.84 8.00
C ILE A 147 -9.03 -10.39 8.12
N VAL A 148 -8.56 -10.02 9.30
CA VAL A 148 -8.00 -8.68 9.54
C VAL A 148 -6.49 -8.76 9.75
N ALA A 149 -5.78 -7.74 9.32
CA ALA A 149 -4.34 -7.64 9.49
C ALA A 149 -3.91 -6.18 9.60
N HIS A 150 -2.80 -5.94 10.29
CA HIS A 150 -2.17 -4.63 10.37
C HIS A 150 -0.65 -4.76 10.41
N ASN A 151 0.05 -3.68 10.16
CA ASN A 151 1.50 -3.57 10.30
C ASN A 151 1.87 -2.74 11.52
N HIS A 152 2.99 -3.08 12.13
CA HIS A 152 3.67 -2.21 13.08
C HIS A 152 4.88 -1.54 12.41
N PRO A 153 4.91 -0.21 12.28
CA PRO A 153 6.07 0.50 11.71
C PRO A 153 7.36 0.26 12.50
N SER A 154 7.23 -0.07 13.79
CA SER A 154 8.37 -0.47 14.66
C SER A 154 9.03 -1.78 14.23
N GLY A 155 8.34 -2.62 13.44
CA GLY A 155 8.78 -3.96 13.07
C GLY A 155 8.58 -5.03 14.15
N ASP A 156 8.07 -4.68 15.33
CA ASP A 156 7.74 -5.64 16.38
C ASP A 156 6.39 -6.35 16.05
N PRO A 157 6.36 -7.67 15.82
CA PRO A 157 5.14 -8.38 15.44
C PRO A 157 4.23 -8.68 16.64
N ARG A 158 4.61 -8.35 17.86
CA ARG A 158 3.80 -8.63 19.06
C ARG A 158 2.57 -7.72 19.08
N PRO A 159 1.37 -8.27 19.34
CA PRO A 159 0.17 -7.46 19.44
C PRO A 159 0.24 -6.55 20.68
N SER A 160 -0.22 -5.32 20.52
CA SER A 160 -0.44 -4.39 21.63
C SER A 160 -1.71 -4.75 22.42
N GLY A 161 -1.90 -4.09 23.56
CA GLY A 161 -3.15 -4.21 24.32
C GLY A 161 -4.38 -3.79 23.51
N ASP A 162 -4.23 -2.71 22.73
CA ASP A 162 -5.29 -2.18 21.85
C ASP A 162 -5.65 -3.16 20.72
N ASP A 163 -4.65 -3.87 20.16
CA ASP A 163 -4.89 -4.90 19.14
C ASP A 163 -5.70 -6.08 19.69
N LEU A 164 -5.39 -6.50 20.90
CA LEU A 164 -6.13 -7.59 21.58
C LEU A 164 -7.56 -7.17 21.89
N GLU A 165 -7.76 -5.93 22.38
CA GLU A 165 -9.10 -5.39 22.65
C GLU A 165 -9.92 -5.29 21.36
N LEU A 166 -9.33 -4.73 20.28
CA LEU A 166 -9.97 -4.61 18.98
C LEU A 166 -10.37 -5.99 18.43
N THR A 167 -9.43 -6.96 18.48
CA THR A 167 -9.69 -8.33 18.03
C THR A 167 -10.85 -8.94 18.77
N GLY A 168 -10.86 -8.86 20.12
CA GLY A 168 -11.96 -9.37 20.92
C GLY A 168 -13.29 -8.67 20.69
N ARG A 169 -13.27 -7.37 20.31
CA ARG A 169 -14.46 -6.62 19.92
C ARG A 169 -15.00 -7.06 18.56
N LEU A 170 -14.11 -7.29 17.59
CA LEU A 170 -14.51 -7.80 16.27
C LEU A 170 -15.06 -9.23 16.35
N ASP A 171 -14.43 -10.11 17.13
CA ASP A 171 -14.87 -11.49 17.34
C ASP A 171 -16.30 -11.57 17.90
N ARG A 172 -16.65 -10.66 18.82
CA ARG A 172 -18.02 -10.59 19.38
C ARG A 172 -19.07 -10.03 18.41
N CYS A 173 -18.65 -9.38 17.33
CA CYS A 173 -19.56 -8.74 16.37
C CYS A 173 -19.74 -9.57 15.09
N GLY A 174 -18.85 -10.53 14.83
CA GLY A 174 -18.88 -11.44 13.65
C GLY A 174 -19.40 -12.79 14.03
#